data_e04066dc4459034f2915c81a58803658
#
_entry.id   e04066dc4459034f2915c81a58803658
#
_cell.length_a   1.000
_cell.length_b   1.000
_cell.length_c   1.000
_cell.angle_alpha   90.00
_cell.angle_beta   90.00
_cell.angle_gamma   90.00
#
_symmetry.space_group_name_H-M   'P 1'
#
loop_
_entity.id
_entity.type
_entity.pdbx_description
1 polymer ?
#
loop_
_entity_poly.entity_id
_entity_poly.type
_entity_poly.pdbx_seq_one_letter_code
_entity_poly.pdbx_strand_id
1 'polypeptide(L)'
;KGIDTLTAFRLAAEAGSFSRFRSAPAFASWCGLTPSEHSSGETERRGGITKAGNALARTALIESAWHYSACSPKPKAPAPGTDVPPAIRSRADDCTARLHRRREALADAGKPACRANAAVARELACWVWEIGCRSEGTVL
;
A
#
# COMPACT_ATOMS: atom_id res chain seq x y z
N LYS A 1 6.96 -6.70 -3.59
CA LYS A 1 7.44 -6.08 -4.85
C LYS A 1 7.07 -4.60 -4.91
N GLY A 2 7.72 -3.84 -5.82
CA GLY A 2 7.43 -2.41 -5.99
C GLY A 2 8.03 -1.50 -4.92
N ILE A 3 8.41 -2.03 -3.80
CA ILE A 3 9.13 -1.31 -2.73
C ILE A 3 10.55 -1.85 -2.68
N ASP A 4 11.51 -1.00 -2.98
CA ASP A 4 12.94 -1.26 -2.80
C ASP A 4 13.42 -0.77 -1.42
N THR A 5 14.69 -0.98 -1.12
CA THR A 5 15.29 -0.60 0.17
C THR A 5 15.15 0.91 0.44
N LEU A 6 15.35 1.75 -0.56
CA LEU A 6 15.28 3.20 -0.41
C LEU A 6 13.83 3.65 -0.15
N THR A 7 12.89 3.10 -0.89
CA THR A 7 11.45 3.37 -0.70
C THR A 7 10.98 2.88 0.67
N ALA A 8 11.43 1.69 1.11
CA ALA A 8 11.11 1.17 2.43
C ALA A 8 11.67 2.07 3.54
N PHE A 9 12.92 2.49 3.42
CA PHE A 9 13.55 3.42 4.35
C PHE A 9 12.79 4.76 4.42
N ARG A 10 12.42 5.33 3.27
CA ARG A 10 11.64 6.57 3.21
C ARG A 10 10.30 6.42 3.92
N LEU A 11 9.57 5.34 3.66
CA LEU A 11 8.28 5.10 4.31
C LEU A 11 8.42 4.94 5.82
N ALA A 12 9.46 4.24 6.29
CA ALA A 12 9.75 4.07 7.71
C ALA A 12 10.15 5.39 8.37
N ALA A 13 11.00 6.19 7.73
CA ALA A 13 11.42 7.50 8.24
C ALA A 13 10.24 8.48 8.35
N GLU A 14 9.36 8.52 7.36
CA GLU A 14 8.15 9.36 7.37
C GLU A 14 7.13 8.89 8.41
N ALA A 15 6.96 7.58 8.56
CA ALA A 15 6.06 7.02 9.55
C ALA A 15 6.58 7.19 10.99
N GLY A 16 7.88 7.15 11.21
CA GLY A 16 8.52 7.08 12.52
C GLY A 16 8.29 5.72 13.18
N SER A 17 7.05 5.43 13.58
CA SER A 17 6.60 4.10 14.02
C SER A 17 5.26 3.77 13.36
N PHE A 18 5.11 2.55 12.89
CA PHE A 18 3.84 2.11 12.31
C PHE A 18 2.78 1.85 13.39
N SER A 19 3.20 1.45 14.59
CA SER A 19 2.31 1.19 15.73
C SER A 19 1.61 2.45 16.26
N ARG A 20 2.10 3.66 15.92
CA ARG A 20 1.40 4.91 16.27
C ARG A 20 0.05 5.08 15.57
N PHE A 21 -0.16 4.38 14.46
CA PHE A 21 -1.43 4.40 13.75
C PHE A 21 -2.33 3.29 14.30
N ARG A 22 -3.51 3.65 14.76
CA ARG A 22 -4.47 2.72 15.37
C ARG A 22 -4.97 1.61 14.44
N SER A 23 -4.82 1.76 13.11
CA SER A 23 -5.28 0.79 12.13
C SER A 23 -4.71 1.06 10.74
N ALA A 24 -4.74 0.05 9.86
CA ALA A 24 -4.34 0.18 8.47
C ALA A 24 -5.10 1.30 7.70
N PRO A 25 -6.44 1.45 7.85
CA PRO A 25 -7.14 2.59 7.27
C PRO A 25 -6.67 3.94 7.79
N ALA A 26 -6.27 4.05 9.06
CA ALA A 26 -5.73 5.29 9.61
C ALA A 26 -4.38 5.66 8.96
N PHE A 27 -3.51 4.67 8.72
CA PHE A 27 -2.28 4.89 7.97
C PHE A 27 -2.54 5.30 6.52
N ALA A 28 -3.47 4.63 5.82
CA ALA A 28 -3.86 5.00 4.46
C ALA A 28 -4.45 6.43 4.39
N SER A 29 -5.20 6.85 5.41
CA SER A 29 -5.72 8.22 5.54
C SER A 29 -4.59 9.22 5.77
N TRP A 30 -3.63 8.90 6.63
CA TRP A 30 -2.44 9.73 6.85
C TRP A 30 -1.59 9.90 5.58
N CYS A 31 -1.57 8.90 4.69
CA CYS A 31 -0.97 9.02 3.35
C CYS A 31 -1.84 9.85 2.39
N GLY A 32 -3.09 10.17 2.72
CA GLY A 32 -4.02 10.86 1.83
C GLY A 32 -4.50 9.99 0.66
N LEU A 33 -4.57 8.67 0.86
CA LEU A 33 -5.00 7.67 -0.13
C LEU A 33 -6.45 7.24 0.03
N THR A 34 -7.18 7.80 1.01
CA THR A 34 -8.62 7.54 1.17
C THR A 34 -9.42 8.30 0.12
N PRO A 35 -10.53 7.75 -0.37
CA PRO A 35 -11.44 8.49 -1.25
C PRO A 35 -11.98 9.73 -0.54
N SER A 36 -12.13 10.83 -1.27
CA SER A 36 -12.92 11.95 -0.80
C SER A 36 -14.40 11.58 -0.90
N GLU A 37 -15.14 11.82 0.17
CA GLU A 37 -16.58 11.64 0.20
C GLU A 37 -17.25 13.00 -0.01
N HIS A 38 -18.07 13.08 -1.04
CA HIS A 38 -18.99 14.19 -1.28
C HIS A 38 -20.39 13.62 -1.24
N SER A 39 -20.93 13.40 -0.03
CA SER A 39 -22.30 12.98 0.14
C SER A 39 -23.19 14.19 0.44
N SER A 40 -24.17 14.45 -0.40
CA SER A 40 -25.32 15.28 -0.11
C SER A 40 -26.56 14.37 -0.06
N GLY A 41 -27.05 14.13 1.15
CA GLY A 41 -28.35 13.52 1.48
C GLY A 41 -28.73 12.20 0.79
N GLU A 42 -28.91 12.17 -0.52
CA GLU A 42 -29.39 10.98 -1.25
C GLU A 42 -28.40 10.38 -2.25
N THR A 43 -27.23 10.98 -2.46
CA THR A 43 -26.29 10.50 -3.49
C THR A 43 -24.86 10.41 -2.93
N GLU A 44 -24.37 9.19 -2.70
CA GLU A 44 -22.95 8.95 -2.42
C GLU A 44 -22.11 9.12 -3.68
N ARG A 45 -21.41 10.24 -3.82
CA ARG A 45 -20.38 10.41 -4.85
C ARG A 45 -19.00 10.25 -4.24
N ARG A 46 -18.37 9.12 -4.49
CA ARG A 46 -16.96 8.91 -4.17
C ARG A 46 -16.09 9.63 -5.18
N GLY A 47 -15.38 10.66 -4.73
CA GLY A 47 -14.41 11.41 -5.50
C GLY A 47 -13.08 10.68 -5.67
N GLY A 48 -12.03 11.40 -6.09
CA GLY A 48 -10.65 10.92 -6.10
C GLY A 48 -10.09 10.76 -4.68
N ILE A 49 -8.79 10.46 -4.55
CA ILE A 49 -8.11 10.42 -3.25
C ILE A 49 -8.05 11.84 -2.66
N THR A 50 -8.14 11.94 -1.32
CA THR A 50 -8.16 13.24 -0.61
C THR A 50 -6.90 14.07 -0.84
N LYS A 51 -5.75 13.41 -1.05
CA LYS A 51 -4.42 14.05 -1.11
C LYS A 51 -4.05 14.87 0.14
N ALA A 52 -4.90 14.85 1.15
CA ALA A 52 -4.64 15.44 2.45
C ALA A 52 -3.76 14.48 3.26
N GLY A 53 -2.56 14.90 3.68
CA GLY A 53 -1.66 14.07 4.45
C GLY A 53 -0.24 14.04 3.90
N ASN A 54 0.54 13.01 4.26
CA ASN A 54 1.96 12.93 3.91
C ASN A 54 2.16 12.69 2.40
N ALA A 55 2.68 13.72 1.70
CA ALA A 55 2.86 13.69 0.26
C ALA A 55 3.99 12.74 -0.18
N LEU A 56 5.06 12.63 0.63
CA LEU A 56 6.21 11.77 0.31
C LEU A 56 5.82 10.29 0.40
N ALA A 57 5.14 9.90 1.47
CA ALA A 57 4.62 8.54 1.62
C ALA A 57 3.60 8.20 0.52
N ARG A 58 2.69 9.13 0.21
CA ARG A 58 1.72 8.94 -0.88
C ARG A 58 2.40 8.72 -2.22
N THR A 59 3.36 9.57 -2.60
CA THR A 59 4.10 9.45 -3.86
C THR A 59 4.80 8.11 -3.94
N ALA A 60 5.54 7.72 -2.90
CA ALA A 60 6.24 6.45 -2.84
C ALA A 60 5.29 5.25 -3.04
N LEU A 61 4.12 5.27 -2.39
CA LEU A 61 3.12 4.19 -2.52
C LEU A 61 2.45 4.16 -3.90
N ILE A 62 2.16 5.32 -4.50
CA ILE A 62 1.59 5.42 -5.85
C ILE A 62 2.58 4.90 -6.89
N GLU A 63 3.86 5.27 -6.80
CA GLU A 63 4.91 4.79 -7.69
C GLU A 63 5.11 3.28 -7.53
N SER A 64 5.18 2.79 -6.30
CA SER A 64 5.29 1.35 -6.00
C SER A 64 4.11 0.55 -6.58
N ALA A 65 2.91 1.11 -6.55
CA ALA A 65 1.70 0.43 -7.03
C ALA A 65 1.72 0.16 -8.54
N TRP A 66 2.41 0.96 -9.35
CA TRP A 66 2.55 0.72 -10.79
C TRP A 66 3.24 -0.61 -11.12
N HIS A 67 4.12 -1.09 -10.25
CA HIS A 67 4.82 -2.35 -10.45
C HIS A 67 3.89 -3.57 -10.45
N TYR A 68 2.69 -3.47 -9.89
CA TYR A 68 1.71 -4.56 -9.88
C TYR A 68 0.95 -4.72 -11.20
N SER A 69 1.10 -3.81 -12.15
CA SER A 69 0.52 -3.93 -13.50
C SER A 69 1.40 -4.73 -14.47
N ALA A 70 2.71 -4.71 -14.27
CA ALA A 70 3.69 -5.27 -15.20
C ALA A 70 4.50 -6.43 -14.63
N CYS A 71 4.45 -6.67 -13.31
CA CYS A 71 5.28 -7.71 -12.71
C CYS A 71 4.56 -9.02 -12.51
N SER A 72 5.31 -10.12 -12.73
CA SER A 72 4.91 -11.45 -12.30
C SER A 72 4.57 -11.45 -10.79
N PRO A 73 3.50 -12.15 -10.36
CA PRO A 73 3.18 -12.33 -8.97
C PRO A 73 4.21 -13.19 -8.20
N LYS A 74 5.24 -13.67 -8.88
CA LYS A 74 6.27 -14.52 -8.25
C LYS A 74 7.03 -13.74 -7.17
N PRO A 75 7.23 -14.34 -6.00
CA PRO A 75 8.04 -13.78 -4.94
C PRO A 75 9.46 -13.44 -5.42
N LYS A 76 10.00 -12.32 -4.94
CA LYS A 76 11.40 -11.96 -5.19
C LYS A 76 12.26 -12.52 -4.04
N ALA A 77 13.39 -13.12 -4.37
CA ALA A 77 14.34 -13.51 -3.36
C ALA A 77 14.82 -12.30 -2.54
N PRO A 78 15.04 -12.43 -1.23
CA PRO A 78 15.65 -11.38 -0.42
C PRO A 78 17.02 -10.98 -0.99
N ALA A 79 17.42 -9.73 -0.74
CA ALA A 79 18.78 -9.31 -1.07
C ALA A 79 19.79 -10.14 -0.25
N PRO A 80 20.98 -10.46 -0.82
CA PRO A 80 22.01 -11.16 -0.08
C PRO A 80 22.34 -10.43 1.22
N GLY A 81 22.48 -11.17 2.31
CA GLY A 81 22.80 -10.61 3.64
C GLY A 81 21.60 -10.00 4.39
N THR A 82 20.38 -10.11 3.85
CA THR A 82 19.17 -9.64 4.53
C THR A 82 18.54 -10.80 5.29
N ASP A 83 18.54 -10.73 6.61
CA ASP A 83 17.79 -11.67 7.46
C ASP A 83 16.38 -11.14 7.67
N VAL A 84 15.43 -11.69 6.92
CA VAL A 84 14.00 -11.35 7.04
C VAL A 84 13.28 -12.53 7.67
N PRO A 85 12.63 -12.33 8.83
CA PRO A 85 11.86 -13.38 9.48
C PRO A 85 10.87 -14.05 8.50
N PRO A 86 10.77 -15.40 8.50
CA PRO A 86 9.90 -16.13 7.55
C PRO A 86 8.45 -15.65 7.55
N ALA A 87 7.93 -15.30 8.73
CA ALA A 87 6.57 -14.78 8.87
C ALA A 87 6.37 -13.44 8.14
N ILE A 88 7.33 -12.52 8.23
CA ILE A 88 7.31 -11.22 7.52
C ILE A 88 7.40 -11.46 6.02
N ARG A 89 8.28 -12.37 5.60
CA ARG A 89 8.42 -12.72 4.19
C ARG A 89 7.13 -13.31 3.60
N SER A 90 6.51 -14.26 4.30
CA SER A 90 5.22 -14.83 3.88
C SER A 90 4.16 -13.75 3.68
N ARG A 91 4.05 -12.80 4.61
CA ARG A 91 3.10 -11.68 4.47
C ARG A 91 3.40 -10.77 3.28
N ALA A 92 4.67 -10.53 2.97
CA ALA A 92 5.07 -9.76 1.79
C ALA A 92 4.74 -10.48 0.48
N ASP A 93 4.84 -11.81 0.47
CA ASP A 93 4.46 -12.65 -0.66
C ASP A 93 2.94 -12.67 -0.86
N ASP A 94 2.16 -12.79 0.22
CA ASP A 94 0.69 -12.66 0.22
C ASP A 94 0.25 -11.30 -0.33
N CYS A 95 0.88 -10.22 0.14
CA CYS A 95 0.67 -8.87 -0.37
C CYS A 95 0.88 -8.81 -1.88
N THR A 96 2.00 -9.35 -2.37
CA THR A 96 2.32 -9.33 -3.79
C THR A 96 1.25 -10.06 -4.62
N ALA A 97 0.87 -11.27 -4.21
CA ALA A 97 -0.15 -12.06 -4.89
C ALA A 97 -1.53 -11.37 -4.85
N ARG A 98 -1.89 -10.79 -3.71
CA ARG A 98 -3.18 -10.09 -3.52
C ARG A 98 -3.28 -8.85 -4.39
N LEU A 99 -2.24 -8.00 -4.38
CA LEU A 99 -2.27 -6.73 -5.12
C LEU A 99 -2.22 -6.95 -6.64
N HIS A 100 -1.52 -7.98 -7.10
CA HIS A 100 -1.54 -8.36 -8.51
C HIS A 100 -2.95 -8.73 -8.95
N ARG A 101 -3.61 -9.67 -8.25
CA ARG A 101 -5.01 -10.05 -8.54
C ARG A 101 -5.96 -8.85 -8.47
N ARG A 102 -5.75 -7.95 -7.49
CA ARG A 102 -6.56 -6.73 -7.37
C ARG A 102 -6.40 -5.84 -8.60
N ARG A 103 -5.16 -5.69 -9.08
CA ARG A 103 -4.86 -4.89 -10.27
C ARG A 103 -5.52 -5.47 -11.52
N GLU A 104 -5.42 -6.78 -11.72
CA GLU A 104 -6.05 -7.48 -12.83
C GLU A 104 -7.58 -7.30 -12.80
N ALA A 105 -8.22 -7.60 -11.68
CA ALA A 105 -9.67 -7.44 -11.53
C ALA A 105 -10.16 -6.01 -11.80
N LEU A 106 -9.37 -4.98 -11.46
CA LEU A 106 -9.71 -3.59 -11.77
C LEU A 106 -9.55 -3.27 -13.26
N ALA A 107 -8.57 -3.87 -13.93
CA ALA A 107 -8.37 -3.73 -15.36
C ALA A 107 -9.49 -4.41 -16.14
N ASP A 108 -9.84 -5.64 -15.76
CA ASP A 108 -10.95 -6.43 -16.37
C ASP A 108 -12.30 -5.72 -16.21
N ALA A 109 -12.48 -5.02 -15.08
CA ALA A 109 -13.65 -4.17 -14.85
C ALA A 109 -13.61 -2.82 -15.61
N GLY A 110 -12.65 -2.63 -16.53
CA GLY A 110 -12.53 -1.43 -17.35
C GLY A 110 -12.18 -0.15 -16.57
N LYS A 111 -11.60 -0.27 -15.37
CA LYS A 111 -11.21 0.92 -14.59
C LYS A 111 -10.02 1.63 -15.23
N PRO A 112 -10.07 2.97 -15.39
CA PRO A 112 -8.92 3.73 -15.88
C PRO A 112 -7.65 3.43 -15.08
N ALA A 113 -6.53 3.29 -15.77
CA ALA A 113 -5.27 2.84 -15.17
C ALA A 113 -4.85 3.63 -13.91
N CYS A 114 -4.99 4.96 -13.93
CA CYS A 114 -4.66 5.80 -12.78
C CYS A 114 -5.58 5.56 -11.57
N ARG A 115 -6.90 5.31 -11.82
CA ARG A 115 -7.84 4.99 -10.74
C ARG A 115 -7.57 3.61 -10.15
N ALA A 116 -7.27 2.64 -11.01
CA ALA A 116 -6.88 1.30 -10.58
C ALA A 116 -5.58 1.37 -9.75
N ASN A 117 -4.59 2.15 -10.20
CA ASN A 117 -3.34 2.34 -9.49
C ASN A 117 -3.53 2.97 -8.09
N ALA A 118 -4.36 4.00 -7.98
CA ALA A 118 -4.69 4.62 -6.69
C ALA A 118 -5.37 3.64 -5.72
N ALA A 119 -6.25 2.76 -6.23
CA ALA A 119 -6.88 1.72 -5.42
C ALA A 119 -5.87 0.67 -4.93
N VAL A 120 -4.92 0.28 -5.78
CA VAL A 120 -3.82 -0.63 -5.41
C VAL A 120 -2.90 0.04 -4.40
N ALA A 121 -2.54 1.31 -4.59
CA ALA A 121 -1.69 2.06 -3.67
C ALA A 121 -2.31 2.17 -2.26
N ARG A 122 -3.63 2.37 -2.18
CA ARG A 122 -4.34 2.38 -0.90
C ARG A 122 -4.28 1.03 -0.20
N GLU A 123 -4.48 -0.06 -0.92
CA GLU A 123 -4.38 -1.41 -0.36
C GLU A 123 -2.93 -1.73 0.03
N LEU A 124 -1.95 -1.30 -0.79
CA LEU A 124 -0.52 -1.42 -0.47
C LEU A 124 -0.16 -0.69 0.83
N ALA A 125 -0.73 0.50 1.07
CA ALA A 125 -0.53 1.21 2.33
C ALA A 125 -0.97 0.37 3.54
N CYS A 126 -2.11 -0.32 3.43
CA CYS A 126 -2.57 -1.21 4.51
C CYS A 126 -1.60 -2.37 4.77
N TRP A 127 -1.06 -2.98 3.73
CA TRP A 127 -0.05 -4.03 3.85
C TRP A 127 1.27 -3.52 4.44
N VAL A 128 1.72 -2.33 4.02
CA VAL A 128 2.93 -1.70 4.56
C VAL A 128 2.76 -1.43 6.05
N TRP A 129 1.62 -0.93 6.48
CA TRP A 129 1.31 -0.73 7.89
C TRP A 129 1.34 -2.05 8.67
N GLU A 130 0.67 -3.08 8.19
CA GLU A 130 0.62 -4.39 8.87
C GLU A 130 2.02 -5.00 9.01
N ILE A 131 2.79 -5.02 7.91
CA ILE A 131 4.15 -5.56 7.89
C ILE A 131 5.06 -4.72 8.79
N GLY A 132 4.92 -3.41 8.78
CA GLY A 132 5.66 -2.50 9.65
C GLY A 132 5.41 -2.77 11.13
N CYS A 133 4.15 -2.86 11.55
CA CYS A 133 3.78 -3.21 12.92
C CYS A 133 4.37 -4.56 13.35
N ARG A 134 4.25 -5.59 12.50
CA ARG A 134 4.84 -6.91 12.78
C ARG A 134 6.36 -6.85 12.91
N SER A 135 7.02 -6.05 12.10
CA SER A 135 8.48 -5.85 12.17
C SER A 135 8.90 -5.11 13.43
N GLU A 136 8.04 -4.28 14.00
CA GLU A 136 8.21 -3.60 15.29
C GLU A 136 7.85 -4.50 16.49
N GLY A 137 7.43 -5.74 16.27
CA GLY A 137 7.00 -6.66 17.32
C GLY A 137 5.60 -6.35 17.87
N THR A 138 4.82 -5.52 17.20
CA THR A 138 3.45 -5.19 17.61
C THR A 138 2.51 -6.35 17.29
N VAL A 139 1.75 -6.78 18.26
CA VAL A 139 0.65 -7.76 18.09
C VAL A 139 -0.55 -7.02 17.50
N LEU A 140 -1.07 -7.49 16.36
CA LEU A 140 -2.20 -6.90 15.64
C LEU A 140 -3.48 -7.68 15.90
#